data_107d6445fad54170fb6af5f6b21648c6
#
_entry.id   107d6445fad54170fb6af5f6b21648c6
#
_cell.length_a   1.000
_cell.length_b   1.000
_cell.length_c   1.000
_cell.angle_alpha   90.00
_cell.angle_beta   90.00
_cell.angle_gamma   90.00
#
_symmetry.space_group_name_H-M   'P 1'
#
loop_
_entity.id
_entity.type
_entity.pdbx_description
1 polymer ?
#
loop_
_entity_poly.entity_id
_entity_poly.type
_entity_poly.pdbx_seq_one_letter_code
_entity_poly.pdbx_strand_id
1 'polypeptide(L)'
;MDKAWVRCEGQATFNTLGRSMPQTQISTSEDLLAELAGWVRTETPTTDAAAVNRLLDRAEADLTQVGAGITRIPGRDGFGDNLVARTPGTGKPIMIAGHLDTVWSHGTLETMPYRVDGDRAHGPGIFDMKAGSFLAFNAVRSILAQRVRTERPITLLLTPDEEVGSPTSRDLIEREGAASECVLIVEPAGPGGACVTARKGVGRFTLRVTGRGAHSGGNFPEGASAVVELARQIGRIHAMVDLDAGVTLNVAPVWGGSRPNVIAPDAGCEIDLRVPTIEAGERMTRILLALAPFDPRCILHVEGGMNRPPMTETPAILALYGQARALAGFDMPKQHRGGGSDGNFTAALSIPTLDGLGCPGAGAHASHEHILWRELAPRAALIASLLETL
;
A
#
# COMPACT_ATOMS: atom_id res chain seq x y z
N MET A 1 -39.84 1.71 23.94
CA MET A 1 -39.96 3.14 23.71
C MET A 1 -39.38 3.41 22.32
N ASP A 2 -40.30 3.59 21.36
CA ASP A 2 -39.96 3.76 19.95
C ASP A 2 -39.26 5.11 19.73
N LYS A 3 -38.06 5.04 19.11
CA LYS A 3 -37.35 6.23 18.66
C LYS A 3 -37.83 6.55 17.25
N ALA A 4 -38.64 7.60 17.14
CA ALA A 4 -39.15 8.11 15.87
C ALA A 4 -38.03 8.73 15.04
N TRP A 5 -37.89 8.30 13.78
CA TRP A 5 -37.04 8.92 12.76
C TRP A 5 -37.79 10.09 12.14
N VAL A 6 -37.21 11.26 12.17
CA VAL A 6 -37.71 12.44 11.45
C VAL A 6 -37.03 12.51 10.09
N ARG A 7 -37.77 12.30 9.02
CA ARG A 7 -37.32 12.55 7.63
C ARG A 7 -37.55 14.02 7.30
N CYS A 8 -36.46 14.75 7.05
CA CYS A 8 -36.52 16.02 6.34
C CYS A 8 -36.08 15.78 4.90
N GLU A 9 -36.95 16.08 3.94
CA GLU A 9 -36.63 16.00 2.51
C GLU A 9 -35.48 16.97 2.18
N GLY A 10 -34.35 16.42 1.67
CA GLY A 10 -33.18 17.17 1.20
C GLY A 10 -32.07 17.45 2.22
N GLN A 11 -32.15 16.92 3.45
CA GLN A 11 -31.09 17.08 4.45
C GLN A 11 -30.51 15.71 4.87
N ALA A 12 -29.20 15.68 5.16
CA ALA A 12 -28.54 14.50 5.68
C ALA A 12 -29.20 14.01 6.98
N THR A 13 -29.45 12.71 7.08
CA THR A 13 -29.99 12.11 8.30
C THR A 13 -28.92 12.04 9.39
N PHE A 14 -29.23 12.57 10.57
CA PHE A 14 -28.35 12.50 11.75
C PHE A 14 -28.87 11.46 12.74
N ASN A 15 -27.95 10.72 13.36
CA ASN A 15 -28.30 9.88 14.49
C ASN A 15 -28.42 10.72 15.79
N THR A 16 -28.84 10.11 16.90
CA THR A 16 -29.00 10.78 18.21
C THR A 16 -27.73 11.42 18.80
N LEU A 17 -26.59 11.26 18.12
CA LEU A 17 -25.30 11.86 18.47
C LEU A 17 -24.91 13.02 17.52
N GLY A 18 -25.82 13.44 16.62
CA GLY A 18 -25.56 14.52 15.65
C GLY A 18 -24.58 14.15 14.53
N ARG A 19 -24.37 12.84 14.28
CA ARG A 19 -23.46 12.34 13.23
C ARG A 19 -24.22 12.11 11.94
N SER A 20 -23.63 12.52 10.82
CA SER A 20 -24.14 12.22 9.48
C SER A 20 -23.98 10.72 9.22
N MET A 21 -25.07 10.06 8.83
CA MET A 21 -25.03 8.65 8.36
C MET A 21 -25.01 8.66 6.84
N PRO A 22 -24.33 7.68 6.19
CA PRO A 22 -24.38 7.58 4.74
C PRO A 22 -25.83 7.41 4.27
N GLN A 23 -26.15 7.97 3.10
CA GLN A 23 -27.43 7.72 2.43
C GLN A 23 -27.44 6.31 1.83
N THR A 24 -26.27 5.79 1.45
CA THR A 24 -26.07 4.43 0.99
C THR A 24 -26.38 3.43 2.09
N GLN A 25 -27.27 2.49 1.82
CA GLN A 25 -27.52 1.35 2.71
C GLN A 25 -26.31 0.43 2.68
N ILE A 26 -25.70 0.24 3.83
CA ILE A 26 -24.54 -0.64 4.00
C ILE A 26 -25.04 -2.03 4.40
N SER A 27 -24.50 -3.06 3.72
CA SER A 27 -24.70 -4.46 4.07
C SER A 27 -24.16 -4.79 5.46
N THR A 28 -24.65 -5.84 6.07
CA THR A 28 -24.13 -6.31 7.37
C THR A 28 -22.67 -6.78 7.24
N SER A 29 -21.94 -6.84 8.34
CA SER A 29 -20.58 -7.40 8.33
C SER A 29 -20.56 -8.85 7.88
N GLU A 30 -21.61 -9.63 8.18
CA GLU A 30 -21.79 -11.01 7.72
C GLU A 30 -21.93 -11.11 6.20
N ASP A 31 -22.75 -10.24 5.59
CA ASP A 31 -22.94 -10.22 4.14
C ASP A 31 -21.65 -9.78 3.42
N LEU A 32 -21.00 -8.73 3.93
CA LEU A 32 -19.72 -8.26 3.39
C LEU A 32 -18.63 -9.34 3.51
N LEU A 33 -18.58 -10.06 4.61
CA LEU A 33 -17.63 -11.15 4.81
C LEU A 33 -17.87 -12.31 3.84
N ALA A 34 -19.14 -12.64 3.57
CA ALA A 34 -19.50 -13.69 2.63
C ALA A 34 -19.06 -13.35 1.18
N GLU A 35 -19.20 -12.09 0.77
CA GLU A 35 -18.71 -11.63 -0.55
C GLU A 35 -17.17 -11.55 -0.59
N LEU A 36 -16.52 -11.01 0.44
CA LEU A 36 -15.07 -10.90 0.57
C LEU A 36 -14.39 -12.27 0.50
N ALA A 37 -15.02 -13.32 1.01
CA ALA A 37 -14.49 -14.67 0.93
C ALA A 37 -14.15 -15.12 -0.51
N GLY A 38 -14.94 -14.67 -1.50
CA GLY A 38 -14.65 -14.92 -2.91
C GLY A 38 -13.40 -14.20 -3.42
N TRP A 39 -13.13 -13.00 -2.91
CA TRP A 39 -11.91 -12.25 -3.24
C TRP A 39 -10.68 -12.92 -2.63
N VAL A 40 -10.76 -13.33 -1.36
CA VAL A 40 -9.65 -13.98 -0.68
C VAL A 40 -9.30 -15.33 -1.29
N ARG A 41 -10.31 -16.11 -1.71
CA ARG A 41 -10.11 -17.41 -2.39
C ARG A 41 -9.57 -17.28 -3.81
N THR A 42 -9.54 -16.09 -4.38
CA THR A 42 -8.84 -15.82 -5.64
C THR A 42 -7.41 -15.42 -5.30
N GLU A 43 -6.46 -16.33 -5.47
CA GLU A 43 -5.04 -16.02 -5.26
C GLU A 43 -4.55 -15.04 -6.32
N THR A 44 -3.84 -14.00 -5.89
CA THR A 44 -3.39 -12.89 -6.74
C THR A 44 -1.91 -12.55 -6.49
N PRO A 45 -0.98 -13.49 -6.74
CA PRO A 45 0.46 -13.17 -6.65
C PRO A 45 0.79 -12.01 -7.58
N THR A 46 1.54 -11.03 -7.11
CA THR A 46 1.94 -9.85 -7.90
C THR A 46 2.58 -10.22 -9.24
N THR A 47 3.34 -11.33 -9.25
CA THR A 47 4.08 -11.81 -10.43
C THR A 47 3.24 -12.63 -11.42
N ASP A 48 1.95 -12.80 -11.18
CA ASP A 48 1.02 -13.49 -12.09
C ASP A 48 -0.09 -12.55 -12.56
N ALA A 49 0.14 -11.89 -13.69
CA ALA A 49 -0.80 -10.98 -14.32
C ALA A 49 -2.20 -11.62 -14.54
N ALA A 50 -2.24 -12.88 -14.97
CA ALA A 50 -3.51 -13.55 -15.24
C ALA A 50 -4.30 -13.82 -13.94
N ALA A 51 -3.60 -14.09 -12.83
CA ALA A 51 -4.22 -14.29 -11.53
C ALA A 51 -4.83 -13.00 -10.99
N VAL A 52 -4.09 -11.90 -11.03
CA VAL A 52 -4.59 -10.56 -10.64
C VAL A 52 -5.76 -10.15 -11.53
N ASN A 53 -5.63 -10.35 -12.85
CA ASN A 53 -6.68 -10.01 -13.81
C ASN A 53 -7.99 -10.78 -13.58
N ARG A 54 -7.96 -12.04 -13.12
CA ARG A 54 -9.19 -12.76 -12.76
C ARG A 54 -10.01 -12.08 -11.67
N LEU A 55 -9.35 -11.48 -10.67
CA LEU A 55 -10.06 -10.71 -9.64
C LEU A 55 -10.54 -9.37 -10.20
N LEU A 56 -9.73 -8.74 -11.03
CA LEU A 56 -10.06 -7.49 -11.69
C LEU A 56 -11.28 -7.66 -12.64
N ASP A 57 -11.34 -8.75 -13.41
CA ASP A 57 -12.47 -9.09 -14.33
C ASP A 57 -13.80 -9.15 -13.56
N ARG A 58 -13.78 -9.73 -12.36
CA ARG A 58 -14.96 -9.78 -11.50
C ARG A 58 -15.38 -8.39 -11.05
N ALA A 59 -14.43 -7.58 -10.57
CA ALA A 59 -14.71 -6.21 -10.14
C ALA A 59 -15.23 -5.35 -11.30
N GLU A 60 -14.65 -5.47 -12.49
CA GLU A 60 -15.06 -4.77 -13.70
C GLU A 60 -16.49 -5.13 -14.12
N ALA A 61 -16.82 -6.42 -14.14
CA ALA A 61 -18.15 -6.88 -14.50
C ALA A 61 -19.23 -6.32 -13.57
N ASP A 62 -19.02 -6.40 -12.26
CA ASP A 62 -19.97 -5.91 -11.26
C ASP A 62 -20.14 -4.39 -11.32
N LEU A 63 -19.06 -3.62 -11.51
CA LEU A 63 -19.09 -2.16 -11.64
C LEU A 63 -19.76 -1.72 -12.94
N THR A 64 -19.52 -2.45 -14.03
CA THR A 64 -20.18 -2.20 -15.33
C THR A 64 -21.69 -2.41 -15.21
N GLN A 65 -22.12 -3.46 -14.52
CA GLN A 65 -23.55 -3.77 -14.31
C GLN A 65 -24.30 -2.63 -13.59
N VAL A 66 -23.64 -1.92 -12.67
CA VAL A 66 -24.25 -0.80 -11.95
C VAL A 66 -24.04 0.55 -12.64
N GLY A 67 -23.43 0.57 -13.84
CA GLY A 67 -23.30 1.76 -14.69
C GLY A 67 -22.08 2.64 -14.41
N ALA A 68 -21.01 2.10 -13.82
CA ALA A 68 -19.74 2.80 -13.75
C ALA A 68 -19.12 3.02 -15.14
N GLY A 69 -18.47 4.17 -15.33
CA GLY A 69 -17.63 4.41 -16.50
C GLY A 69 -16.28 3.72 -16.33
N ILE A 70 -16.04 2.63 -17.06
CA ILE A 70 -14.85 1.80 -16.92
C ILE A 70 -13.74 2.20 -17.89
N THR A 71 -12.52 2.26 -17.40
CA THR A 71 -11.29 2.33 -18.19
C THR A 71 -10.32 1.27 -17.67
N ARG A 72 -10.07 0.24 -18.48
CA ARG A 72 -9.06 -0.77 -18.19
C ARG A 72 -7.77 -0.41 -18.92
N ILE A 73 -6.66 -0.38 -18.20
CA ILE A 73 -5.34 -0.07 -18.73
C ILE A 73 -4.53 -1.37 -18.70
N PRO A 74 -4.15 -1.91 -19.89
CA PRO A 74 -3.41 -3.16 -19.96
C PRO A 74 -2.12 -3.13 -19.15
N GLY A 75 -1.85 -4.23 -18.46
CA GLY A 75 -0.60 -4.43 -17.74
C GLY A 75 0.61 -4.47 -18.66
N ARG A 76 1.78 -4.22 -18.09
CA ARG A 76 3.08 -4.28 -18.77
C ARG A 76 4.10 -4.99 -17.86
N ASP A 77 5.23 -5.38 -18.41
CA ASP A 77 6.36 -5.95 -17.68
C ASP A 77 6.01 -7.21 -16.83
N GLY A 78 4.96 -7.95 -17.25
CA GLY A 78 4.48 -9.15 -16.59
C GLY A 78 3.48 -8.93 -15.46
N PHE A 79 3.11 -7.69 -15.17
CA PHE A 79 2.08 -7.34 -14.17
C PHE A 79 0.67 -7.30 -14.76
N GLY A 80 -0.34 -7.41 -13.88
CA GLY A 80 -1.75 -7.33 -14.25
C GLY A 80 -2.18 -5.94 -14.74
N ASP A 81 -3.44 -5.86 -15.17
CA ASP A 81 -4.05 -4.62 -15.65
C ASP A 81 -4.43 -3.70 -14.46
N ASN A 82 -4.58 -2.41 -14.76
CA ASN A 82 -5.19 -1.46 -13.84
C ASN A 82 -6.65 -1.22 -14.22
N LEU A 83 -7.51 -0.96 -13.24
CA LEU A 83 -8.90 -0.59 -13.45
C LEU A 83 -9.18 0.79 -12.87
N VAL A 84 -9.74 1.67 -13.70
CA VAL A 84 -10.29 2.96 -13.28
C VAL A 84 -11.79 2.92 -13.52
N ALA A 85 -12.57 2.99 -12.43
CA ALA A 85 -14.03 3.09 -12.50
C ALA A 85 -14.48 4.48 -12.02
N ARG A 86 -15.37 5.13 -12.78
CA ARG A 86 -15.83 6.49 -12.52
C ARG A 86 -17.34 6.54 -12.36
N THR A 87 -17.80 7.29 -11.36
CA THR A 87 -19.21 7.66 -11.26
C THR A 87 -19.50 8.88 -12.13
N PRO A 88 -20.75 9.04 -12.61
CA PRO A 88 -21.18 10.28 -13.27
C PRO A 88 -21.05 11.49 -12.36
N GLY A 89 -20.72 12.65 -12.93
CA GLY A 89 -20.64 13.91 -12.20
C GLY A 89 -19.75 14.95 -12.89
N THR A 90 -19.63 16.11 -12.30
CA THR A 90 -18.80 17.22 -12.78
C THR A 90 -17.88 17.73 -11.68
N GLY A 91 -16.77 18.35 -12.05
CA GLY A 91 -15.76 18.83 -11.11
C GLY A 91 -14.65 17.81 -10.83
N LYS A 92 -13.77 18.15 -9.89
CA LYS A 92 -12.70 17.26 -9.46
C LYS A 92 -13.26 16.09 -8.67
N PRO A 93 -12.94 14.85 -9.01
CA PRO A 93 -13.40 13.67 -8.28
C PRO A 93 -12.74 13.52 -6.91
N ILE A 94 -13.34 12.68 -6.08
CA ILE A 94 -12.64 12.02 -4.97
C ILE A 94 -12.06 10.72 -5.52
N MET A 95 -10.75 10.53 -5.39
CA MET A 95 -10.12 9.26 -5.73
C MET A 95 -10.12 8.34 -4.51
N ILE A 96 -10.54 7.10 -4.71
CA ILE A 96 -10.34 6.01 -3.74
C ILE A 96 -9.53 4.91 -4.42
N ALA A 97 -8.48 4.43 -3.77
CA ALA A 97 -7.56 3.49 -4.39
C ALA A 97 -7.14 2.37 -3.45
N GLY A 98 -6.92 1.20 -4.05
CA GLY A 98 -6.36 0.02 -3.41
C GLY A 98 -5.75 -0.93 -4.44
N HIS A 99 -4.91 -1.86 -3.98
CA HIS A 99 -4.31 -2.88 -4.83
C HIS A 99 -4.99 -4.24 -4.70
N LEU A 100 -4.82 -5.08 -5.72
CA LEU A 100 -5.40 -6.42 -5.79
C LEU A 100 -4.35 -7.53 -5.66
N ASP A 101 -3.09 -7.19 -5.92
CA ASP A 101 -1.97 -8.12 -5.79
C ASP A 101 -1.62 -8.40 -4.34
N THR A 102 -0.88 -9.46 -4.12
CA THR A 102 -0.40 -9.89 -2.80
C THR A 102 0.99 -10.50 -2.91
N VAL A 103 1.75 -10.50 -1.79
CA VAL A 103 3.05 -11.18 -1.69
C VAL A 103 2.93 -12.71 -1.74
N TRP A 104 1.73 -13.25 -1.60
CA TRP A 104 1.49 -14.68 -1.46
C TRP A 104 1.59 -15.41 -2.80
N SER A 105 2.28 -16.55 -2.82
CA SER A 105 2.39 -17.41 -3.99
C SER A 105 1.13 -18.24 -4.20
N HIS A 106 0.96 -18.79 -5.40
CA HIS A 106 -0.06 -19.81 -5.66
C HIS A 106 0.07 -21.01 -4.73
N GLY A 107 -1.06 -21.57 -4.32
CA GLY A 107 -1.15 -22.70 -3.41
C GLY A 107 -1.09 -22.30 -1.93
N THR A 108 -0.92 -21.02 -1.62
CA THR A 108 -0.92 -20.56 -0.21
C THR A 108 -2.23 -20.88 0.49
N LEU A 109 -3.37 -20.89 -0.22
CA LEU A 109 -4.66 -21.31 0.35
C LEU A 109 -4.68 -22.76 0.87
N GLU A 110 -3.79 -23.64 0.43
CA GLU A 110 -3.68 -25.00 0.95
C GLU A 110 -3.10 -25.03 2.38
N THR A 111 -2.18 -24.11 2.69
CA THR A 111 -1.51 -24.01 4.00
C THR A 111 -2.08 -22.91 4.89
N MET A 112 -2.69 -21.90 4.28
CA MET A 112 -3.33 -20.75 4.94
C MET A 112 -4.75 -20.56 4.40
N PRO A 113 -5.69 -21.51 4.65
CA PRO A 113 -7.03 -21.47 4.09
C PRO A 113 -7.84 -20.29 4.63
N TYR A 114 -8.74 -19.78 3.77
CA TYR A 114 -9.76 -18.85 4.25
C TYR A 114 -10.61 -19.54 5.35
N ARG A 115 -10.65 -18.95 6.52
CA ARG A 115 -11.44 -19.43 7.66
C ARG A 115 -11.86 -18.28 8.55
N VAL A 116 -12.94 -18.48 9.27
CA VAL A 116 -13.44 -17.57 10.30
C VAL A 116 -13.29 -18.25 11.67
N ASP A 117 -12.68 -17.53 12.61
CA ASP A 117 -12.45 -17.99 13.96
C ASP A 117 -12.78 -16.85 14.94
N GLY A 118 -13.94 -16.96 15.59
CA GLY A 118 -14.47 -15.92 16.44
C GLY A 118 -14.70 -14.60 15.72
N ASP A 119 -13.97 -13.57 16.10
CA ASP A 119 -14.01 -12.23 15.52
C ASP A 119 -12.99 -12.03 14.37
N ARG A 120 -12.22 -13.07 14.02
CA ARG A 120 -11.16 -13.02 13.03
C ARG A 120 -11.52 -13.78 11.76
N ALA A 121 -11.31 -13.17 10.63
CA ALA A 121 -11.31 -13.85 9.34
C ALA A 121 -9.87 -13.90 8.80
N HIS A 122 -9.41 -15.09 8.46
CA HIS A 122 -8.04 -15.37 8.00
C HIS A 122 -8.01 -15.71 6.52
N GLY A 123 -6.89 -15.45 5.88
CA GLY A 123 -6.61 -15.87 4.52
C GLY A 123 -5.52 -15.00 3.87
N PRO A 124 -4.88 -15.47 2.77
CA PRO A 124 -3.79 -14.75 2.14
C PRO A 124 -4.27 -13.44 1.51
N GLY A 125 -3.63 -12.33 1.88
CA GLY A 125 -3.95 -10.99 1.39
C GLY A 125 -5.28 -10.44 1.91
N ILE A 126 -5.91 -11.08 2.90
CA ILE A 126 -7.19 -10.58 3.44
C ILE A 126 -7.02 -9.24 4.15
N PHE A 127 -5.88 -9.05 4.85
CA PHE A 127 -5.56 -7.82 5.55
C PHE A 127 -4.83 -6.85 4.63
N ASP A 128 -3.84 -7.34 3.87
CA ASP A 128 -3.03 -6.55 2.94
C ASP A 128 -3.28 -7.00 1.48
N MET A 129 -4.14 -6.27 0.68
CA MET A 129 -5.17 -5.38 1.26
C MET A 129 -6.57 -5.67 0.66
N LYS A 130 -6.87 -6.98 0.40
CA LYS A 130 -8.14 -7.37 -0.26
C LYS A 130 -9.38 -6.88 0.45
N ALA A 131 -9.39 -6.86 1.81
CA ALA A 131 -10.54 -6.34 2.55
C ALA A 131 -10.75 -4.85 2.28
N GLY A 132 -9.68 -4.05 2.26
CA GLY A 132 -9.75 -2.62 1.96
C GLY A 132 -10.22 -2.38 0.52
N SER A 133 -9.59 -3.01 -0.46
CA SER A 133 -9.94 -2.91 -1.88
C SER A 133 -11.40 -3.34 -2.14
N PHE A 134 -11.85 -4.41 -1.47
CA PHE A 134 -13.24 -4.84 -1.50
C PHE A 134 -14.19 -3.79 -0.91
N LEU A 135 -13.83 -3.16 0.21
CA LEU A 135 -14.66 -2.11 0.82
C LEU A 135 -14.78 -0.89 -0.10
N ALA A 136 -13.71 -0.45 -0.75
CA ALA A 136 -13.74 0.63 -1.74
C ALA A 136 -14.62 0.28 -2.93
N PHE A 137 -14.41 -0.91 -3.50
CA PHE A 137 -15.24 -1.46 -4.58
C PHE A 137 -16.72 -1.52 -4.19
N ASN A 138 -17.04 -2.10 -3.01
CA ASN A 138 -18.41 -2.25 -2.52
C ASN A 138 -19.09 -0.90 -2.30
N ALA A 139 -18.39 0.10 -1.75
CA ALA A 139 -18.94 1.43 -1.55
C ALA A 139 -19.34 2.08 -2.88
N VAL A 140 -18.46 2.07 -3.89
CA VAL A 140 -18.74 2.64 -5.22
C VAL A 140 -19.88 1.89 -5.92
N ARG A 141 -19.86 0.54 -5.88
CA ARG A 141 -20.92 -0.31 -6.42
C ARG A 141 -22.28 0.01 -5.78
N SER A 142 -22.32 0.16 -4.45
CA SER A 142 -23.55 0.41 -3.70
C SER A 142 -24.10 1.83 -3.94
N ILE A 143 -23.25 2.85 -4.00
CA ILE A 143 -23.62 4.23 -4.36
C ILE A 143 -24.30 4.25 -5.73
N LEU A 144 -23.70 3.59 -6.73
CA LEU A 144 -24.25 3.55 -8.08
C LEU A 144 -25.54 2.73 -8.15
N ALA A 145 -25.58 1.54 -7.57
CA ALA A 145 -26.76 0.66 -7.58
C ALA A 145 -27.98 1.31 -6.92
N GLN A 146 -27.76 2.04 -5.83
CA GLN A 146 -28.80 2.73 -5.08
C GLN A 146 -29.08 4.16 -5.62
N ARG A 147 -28.30 4.62 -6.62
CA ARG A 147 -28.38 5.95 -7.22
C ARG A 147 -28.25 7.07 -6.19
N VAL A 148 -27.39 6.89 -5.21
CA VAL A 148 -27.11 7.90 -4.20
C VAL A 148 -26.37 9.06 -4.84
N ARG A 149 -26.80 10.28 -4.51
CA ARG A 149 -26.13 11.50 -4.96
C ARG A 149 -24.88 11.75 -4.12
N THR A 150 -23.78 12.03 -4.78
CA THR A 150 -22.51 12.42 -4.16
C THR A 150 -22.21 13.91 -4.47
N GLU A 151 -21.50 14.58 -3.59
CA GLU A 151 -21.12 15.99 -3.79
C GLU A 151 -20.13 16.12 -4.97
N ARG A 152 -19.28 15.12 -5.21
CA ARG A 152 -18.32 15.07 -6.29
C ARG A 152 -18.39 13.72 -7.02
N PRO A 153 -17.93 13.63 -8.28
CA PRO A 153 -17.73 12.34 -8.90
C PRO A 153 -16.65 11.54 -8.14
N ILE A 154 -16.72 10.20 -8.26
CA ILE A 154 -15.77 9.30 -7.62
C ILE A 154 -14.93 8.63 -8.70
N THR A 155 -13.64 8.50 -8.45
CA THR A 155 -12.72 7.65 -9.21
C THR A 155 -12.23 6.52 -8.30
N LEU A 156 -12.64 5.29 -8.58
CA LEU A 156 -12.05 4.09 -7.98
C LEU A 156 -10.88 3.63 -8.84
N LEU A 157 -9.72 3.47 -8.24
CA LEU A 157 -8.53 2.90 -8.87
C LEU A 157 -8.15 1.58 -8.18
N LEU A 158 -8.04 0.51 -8.96
CA LEU A 158 -7.51 -0.79 -8.51
C LEU A 158 -6.23 -1.10 -9.28
N THR A 159 -5.13 -1.36 -8.54
CA THR A 159 -3.78 -1.55 -9.07
C THR A 159 -3.29 -2.99 -8.89
N PRO A 160 -2.37 -3.49 -9.74
CA PRO A 160 -1.91 -4.88 -9.74
C PRO A 160 -0.54 -5.12 -9.13
N ASP A 161 0.21 -4.08 -8.68
CA ASP A 161 1.66 -4.17 -8.48
C ASP A 161 2.21 -3.36 -7.30
N GLU A 162 1.37 -3.10 -6.28
CA GLU A 162 1.75 -2.32 -5.09
C GLU A 162 2.87 -2.99 -4.31
N GLU A 163 2.81 -4.28 -4.11
CA GLU A 163 3.69 -5.10 -3.27
C GLU A 163 5.17 -5.09 -3.73
N VAL A 164 5.38 -4.70 -4.97
CA VAL A 164 6.74 -4.54 -5.54
C VAL A 164 7.12 -3.08 -5.79
N GLY A 165 6.28 -2.13 -5.38
CA GLY A 165 6.55 -0.69 -5.45
C GLY A 165 5.92 0.03 -6.62
N SER A 166 4.83 -0.51 -7.18
CA SER A 166 3.99 0.09 -8.23
C SER A 166 4.73 0.46 -9.52
N PRO A 167 5.61 -0.41 -10.06
CA PRO A 167 6.45 -0.05 -11.19
C PRO A 167 5.66 0.28 -12.45
N THR A 168 4.44 -0.25 -12.60
CA THR A 168 3.63 -0.04 -13.80
C THR A 168 2.42 0.85 -13.55
N SER A 169 1.96 0.96 -12.30
CA SER A 169 0.78 1.74 -11.92
C SER A 169 1.10 3.16 -11.41
N ARG A 170 2.34 3.46 -11.02
CA ARG A 170 2.73 4.76 -10.44
C ARG A 170 2.27 5.96 -11.27
N ASP A 171 2.57 5.99 -12.57
CA ASP A 171 2.21 7.12 -13.44
C ASP A 171 0.69 7.33 -13.49
N LEU A 172 -0.08 6.22 -13.40
CA LEU A 172 -1.54 6.26 -13.36
C LEU A 172 -2.03 6.82 -12.02
N ILE A 173 -1.46 6.34 -10.90
CA ILE A 173 -1.80 6.80 -9.54
C ILE A 173 -1.54 8.31 -9.43
N GLU A 174 -0.37 8.77 -9.88
CA GLU A 174 0.01 10.17 -9.85
C GLU A 174 -0.92 11.02 -10.74
N ARG A 175 -1.28 10.56 -11.94
CA ARG A 175 -2.16 11.25 -12.86
C ARG A 175 -3.59 11.37 -12.32
N GLU A 176 -4.18 10.27 -11.87
CA GLU A 176 -5.54 10.24 -11.34
C GLU A 176 -5.62 11.02 -10.01
N GLY A 177 -4.58 10.91 -9.17
CA GLY A 177 -4.45 11.68 -7.93
C GLY A 177 -4.39 13.18 -8.19
N ALA A 178 -3.55 13.63 -9.12
CA ALA A 178 -3.42 15.06 -9.49
C ALA A 178 -4.72 15.65 -10.05
N ALA A 179 -5.55 14.83 -10.69
CA ALA A 179 -6.87 15.23 -11.19
C ALA A 179 -7.94 15.31 -10.09
N SER A 180 -7.66 14.79 -8.89
CA SER A 180 -8.62 14.63 -7.79
C SER A 180 -8.55 15.77 -6.78
N GLU A 181 -9.62 15.98 -6.02
CA GLU A 181 -9.67 16.92 -4.90
C GLU A 181 -8.90 16.39 -3.69
N CYS A 182 -9.11 15.11 -3.40
CA CYS A 182 -8.36 14.35 -2.40
C CYS A 182 -8.31 12.87 -2.76
N VAL A 183 -7.46 12.15 -2.06
CA VAL A 183 -7.24 10.71 -2.27
C VAL A 183 -7.48 9.94 -0.97
N LEU A 184 -8.22 8.86 -1.07
CA LEU A 184 -8.53 7.91 0.00
C LEU A 184 -7.85 6.58 -0.32
N ILE A 185 -6.95 6.13 0.56
CA ILE A 185 -6.25 4.86 0.39
C ILE A 185 -6.79 3.86 1.40
N VAL A 186 -7.19 2.70 0.90
CA VAL A 186 -7.86 1.69 1.72
C VAL A 186 -6.90 0.61 2.23
N GLU A 187 -5.65 0.97 2.44
CA GLU A 187 -4.69 0.15 3.18
C GLU A 187 -5.24 -0.25 4.55
N PRO A 188 -4.72 -1.33 5.14
CA PRO A 188 -5.15 -1.75 6.46
C PRO A 188 -5.10 -0.65 7.50
N ALA A 189 -6.17 -0.56 8.31
CA ALA A 189 -6.16 0.33 9.46
C ALA A 189 -5.03 -0.03 10.43
N GLY A 190 -4.50 0.95 11.10
CA GLY A 190 -3.49 0.74 12.11
C GLY A 190 -4.02 0.09 13.39
N PRO A 191 -3.13 -0.22 14.36
CA PRO A 191 -3.52 -0.68 15.68
C PRO A 191 -4.60 0.21 16.30
N GLY A 192 -5.61 -0.42 16.90
CA GLY A 192 -6.78 0.29 17.44
C GLY A 192 -7.68 0.95 16.38
N GLY A 193 -7.62 0.48 15.12
CA GLY A 193 -8.41 1.04 14.04
C GLY A 193 -7.94 2.41 13.54
N ALA A 194 -6.68 2.75 13.80
CA ALA A 194 -6.11 4.06 13.49
C ALA A 194 -6.05 4.33 11.98
N CYS A 195 -6.37 5.58 11.61
CA CYS A 195 -6.13 6.12 10.29
C CYS A 195 -4.65 6.53 10.13
N VAL A 196 -4.12 6.50 8.93
CA VAL A 196 -2.71 6.82 8.65
C VAL A 196 -2.61 8.20 8.00
N THR A 197 -1.92 9.12 8.67
CA THR A 197 -1.73 10.51 8.22
C THR A 197 -0.31 10.80 7.76
N ALA A 198 0.63 9.89 8.00
CA ALA A 198 2.00 9.97 7.51
C ALA A 198 2.60 8.57 7.29
N ARG A 199 3.44 8.44 6.28
CA ARG A 199 4.23 7.24 5.98
C ARG A 199 5.67 7.61 5.66
N LYS A 200 6.63 6.76 6.08
CA LYS A 200 8.01 6.94 5.64
C LYS A 200 8.12 6.75 4.13
N GLY A 201 9.05 7.47 3.52
CA GLY A 201 9.51 7.19 2.17
C GLY A 201 10.33 5.91 2.13
N VAL A 202 10.34 5.26 0.96
CA VAL A 202 11.03 4.00 0.69
C VAL A 202 12.06 4.20 -0.39
N GLY A 203 13.32 3.90 -0.10
CA GLY A 203 14.40 3.82 -1.07
C GLY A 203 14.90 2.40 -1.21
N ARG A 204 15.24 2.00 -2.44
CA ARG A 204 15.85 0.69 -2.75
C ARG A 204 17.14 0.91 -3.52
N PHE A 205 18.20 0.25 -3.07
CA PHE A 205 19.51 0.36 -3.71
C PHE A 205 20.13 -1.04 -3.81
N THR A 206 20.94 -1.22 -4.86
CA THR A 206 21.80 -2.39 -5.04
C THR A 206 23.25 -1.94 -4.97
N LEU A 207 24.04 -2.53 -4.09
CA LEU A 207 25.49 -2.37 -4.04
C LEU A 207 26.14 -3.60 -4.61
N ARG A 208 26.97 -3.43 -5.64
CA ARG A 208 27.82 -4.48 -6.23
C ARG A 208 29.27 -4.12 -6.01
N VAL A 209 30.07 -5.12 -5.64
CA VAL A 209 31.51 -5.00 -5.45
C VAL A 209 32.20 -5.94 -6.41
N THR A 210 33.10 -5.40 -7.23
CA THR A 210 34.03 -6.16 -8.08
C THR A 210 35.41 -6.07 -7.45
N GLY A 211 35.97 -7.20 -7.13
CA GLY A 211 37.34 -7.36 -6.63
C GLY A 211 38.23 -8.09 -7.63
N ARG A 212 39.23 -8.82 -7.13
CA ARG A 212 40.13 -9.65 -7.93
C ARG A 212 40.34 -11.01 -7.29
N GLY A 213 39.95 -12.06 -8.01
CA GLY A 213 40.14 -13.44 -7.58
C GLY A 213 41.62 -13.81 -7.52
N ALA A 214 41.98 -14.64 -6.54
CA ALA A 214 43.28 -15.27 -6.42
C ALA A 214 43.16 -16.55 -5.57
N HIS A 215 44.20 -17.42 -5.61
CA HIS A 215 44.25 -18.57 -4.73
C HIS A 215 44.58 -18.13 -3.31
N SER A 216 43.73 -18.47 -2.33
CA SER A 216 43.81 -17.97 -0.95
C SER A 216 45.08 -18.35 -0.20
N GLY A 217 45.78 -19.45 -0.59
CA GLY A 217 47.03 -19.87 0.01
C GLY A 217 48.27 -19.53 -0.81
N GLY A 218 48.19 -19.54 -2.15
CA GLY A 218 49.33 -19.36 -3.03
C GLY A 218 49.61 -17.90 -3.44
N ASN A 219 48.53 -17.18 -3.82
CA ASN A 219 48.65 -15.85 -4.40
C ASN A 219 47.78 -14.81 -3.66
N PHE A 220 47.69 -14.95 -2.34
CA PHE A 220 46.86 -14.10 -1.50
C PHE A 220 47.05 -12.57 -1.72
N PRO A 221 48.30 -12.05 -1.82
CA PRO A 221 48.54 -10.60 -2.01
C PRO A 221 48.04 -10.08 -3.36
N GLU A 222 47.87 -10.94 -4.37
CA GLU A 222 47.37 -10.53 -5.69
C GLU A 222 45.86 -10.37 -5.71
N GLY A 223 45.13 -10.94 -4.73
CA GLY A 223 43.70 -10.87 -4.63
C GLY A 223 43.23 -9.56 -4.00
N ALA A 224 41.98 -9.21 -4.34
CA ALA A 224 41.21 -8.16 -3.67
C ALA A 224 39.81 -8.71 -3.38
N SER A 225 39.51 -8.94 -2.12
CA SER A 225 38.26 -9.65 -1.74
C SER A 225 37.06 -8.74 -1.77
N ALA A 226 36.17 -8.97 -2.72
CA ALA A 226 34.89 -8.28 -2.79
C ALA A 226 34.03 -8.52 -1.54
N VAL A 227 34.07 -9.71 -0.94
CA VAL A 227 33.32 -10.04 0.28
C VAL A 227 33.85 -9.24 1.49
N VAL A 228 35.18 -9.07 1.63
CA VAL A 228 35.75 -8.27 2.71
C VAL A 228 35.41 -6.79 2.52
N GLU A 229 35.48 -6.29 1.30
CA GLU A 229 35.07 -4.94 0.97
C GLU A 229 33.59 -4.72 1.28
N LEU A 230 32.70 -5.64 0.83
CA LEU A 230 31.26 -5.57 1.11
C LEU A 230 30.98 -5.56 2.63
N ALA A 231 31.67 -6.40 3.41
CA ALA A 231 31.47 -6.43 4.86
C ALA A 231 31.79 -5.07 5.53
N ARG A 232 32.82 -4.36 5.04
CA ARG A 232 33.15 -3.00 5.51
C ARG A 232 32.08 -2.00 5.11
N GLN A 233 31.57 -2.09 3.87
CA GLN A 233 30.48 -1.22 3.40
C GLN A 233 29.19 -1.45 4.18
N ILE A 234 28.83 -2.72 4.50
CA ILE A 234 27.67 -3.06 5.34
C ILE A 234 27.80 -2.38 6.71
N GLY A 235 28.98 -2.48 7.35
CA GLY A 235 29.23 -1.79 8.60
C GLY A 235 29.07 -0.26 8.50
N ARG A 236 29.58 0.34 7.41
CA ARG A 236 29.43 1.79 7.13
C ARG A 236 27.97 2.17 6.91
N ILE A 237 27.21 1.40 6.16
CA ILE A 237 25.79 1.63 5.90
C ILE A 237 24.99 1.49 7.19
N HIS A 238 25.24 0.45 7.98
CA HIS A 238 24.55 0.26 9.26
C HIS A 238 24.81 1.41 10.25
N ALA A 239 25.98 1.99 10.25
CA ALA A 239 26.31 3.15 11.08
C ALA A 239 25.56 4.45 10.68
N MET A 240 24.86 4.47 9.55
CA MET A 240 24.03 5.61 9.11
C MET A 240 22.60 5.52 9.63
N VAL A 241 22.21 4.43 10.31
CA VAL A 241 20.90 4.30 10.96
C VAL A 241 20.80 5.34 12.07
N ASP A 242 19.74 6.13 12.03
CA ASP A 242 19.42 7.18 13.00
C ASP A 242 17.96 7.04 13.41
N LEU A 243 17.73 6.34 14.51
CA LEU A 243 16.37 6.06 15.00
C LEU A 243 15.68 7.32 15.52
N ASP A 244 16.44 8.27 16.07
CA ASP A 244 15.90 9.53 16.58
C ASP A 244 15.45 10.43 15.43
N ALA A 245 16.21 10.47 14.34
CA ALA A 245 15.80 11.12 13.10
C ALA A 245 14.81 10.28 12.27
N GLY A 246 14.47 9.08 12.71
CA GLY A 246 13.55 8.17 12.01
C GLY A 246 14.11 7.56 10.72
N VAL A 247 15.43 7.61 10.48
CA VAL A 247 16.11 7.03 9.31
C VAL A 247 16.54 5.61 9.62
N THR A 248 16.13 4.65 8.80
CA THR A 248 16.54 3.25 8.92
C THR A 248 17.07 2.70 7.61
N LEU A 249 18.13 1.88 7.72
CA LEU A 249 18.68 1.11 6.59
C LEU A 249 18.76 -0.34 6.99
N ASN A 250 18.26 -1.21 6.12
CA ASN A 250 18.41 -2.65 6.23
C ASN A 250 19.21 -3.16 5.02
N VAL A 251 20.19 -4.02 5.27
CA VAL A 251 21.00 -4.63 4.22
C VAL A 251 20.64 -6.10 4.12
N ALA A 252 19.81 -6.43 3.13
CA ALA A 252 19.41 -7.81 2.83
C ALA A 252 18.68 -7.84 1.45
N PRO A 253 18.90 -8.89 0.63
CA PRO A 253 19.85 -10.01 0.82
C PRO A 253 21.32 -9.61 0.62
N VAL A 254 22.24 -10.53 0.98
CA VAL A 254 23.67 -10.39 0.76
C VAL A 254 24.16 -11.63 0.02
N TRP A 255 25.05 -11.46 -0.97
CA TRP A 255 25.65 -12.57 -1.71
C TRP A 255 27.13 -12.30 -2.00
N GLY A 256 27.91 -13.35 -2.31
CA GLY A 256 29.29 -13.24 -2.76
C GLY A 256 30.17 -14.44 -2.52
N GLY A 257 31.24 -14.54 -3.31
CA GLY A 257 32.18 -15.64 -3.29
C GLY A 257 31.65 -16.91 -3.91
N SER A 258 32.56 -17.88 -4.17
CA SER A 258 32.22 -19.16 -4.79
C SER A 258 32.77 -20.38 -4.03
N ARG A 259 34.00 -20.27 -3.51
CA ARG A 259 34.72 -21.38 -2.84
C ARG A 259 35.62 -20.83 -1.74
N PRO A 260 35.85 -21.57 -0.64
CA PRO A 260 36.70 -21.12 0.48
C PRO A 260 38.16 -20.84 0.12
N ASN A 261 38.68 -21.53 -0.89
CA ASN A 261 40.06 -21.39 -1.33
C ASN A 261 40.28 -20.37 -2.48
N VAL A 262 39.24 -19.55 -2.76
CA VAL A 262 39.29 -18.47 -3.78
C VAL A 262 38.96 -17.16 -3.11
N ILE A 263 39.83 -16.16 -3.26
CA ILE A 263 39.51 -14.78 -2.87
C ILE A 263 38.35 -14.33 -3.75
N ALA A 264 37.25 -13.91 -3.12
CA ALA A 264 36.00 -13.60 -3.79
C ALA A 264 36.15 -12.44 -4.79
N PRO A 265 35.93 -12.66 -6.10
CA PRO A 265 36.03 -11.59 -7.10
C PRO A 265 34.79 -10.72 -7.17
N ASP A 266 33.66 -11.18 -6.65
CA ASP A 266 32.39 -10.47 -6.68
C ASP A 266 31.62 -10.66 -5.37
N ALA A 267 30.83 -9.65 -5.01
CA ALA A 267 29.88 -9.66 -3.90
C ALA A 267 28.85 -8.54 -4.09
N GLY A 268 27.73 -8.61 -3.39
CA GLY A 268 26.75 -7.54 -3.43
C GLY A 268 25.66 -7.68 -2.36
N CYS A 269 24.85 -6.65 -2.27
CA CYS A 269 23.68 -6.63 -1.38
C CYS A 269 22.61 -5.70 -1.91
N GLU A 270 21.40 -5.88 -1.40
CA GLU A 270 20.34 -4.91 -1.50
C GLU A 270 20.21 -4.08 -0.21
N ILE A 271 19.73 -2.85 -0.34
CA ILE A 271 19.58 -1.91 0.76
C ILE A 271 18.17 -1.36 0.70
N ASP A 272 17.40 -1.55 1.77
CA ASP A 272 16.11 -0.90 2.03
C ASP A 272 16.36 0.33 2.90
N LEU A 273 15.99 1.50 2.39
CA LEU A 273 16.07 2.78 3.08
C LEU A 273 14.67 3.26 3.45
N ARG A 274 14.47 3.68 4.71
CA ARG A 274 13.24 4.34 5.16
C ARG A 274 13.57 5.70 5.73
N VAL A 275 12.83 6.73 5.28
CA VAL A 275 13.07 8.13 5.67
C VAL A 275 11.76 8.87 5.96
N PRO A 276 11.75 9.78 6.96
CA PRO A 276 10.54 10.52 7.31
C PRO A 276 10.27 11.75 6.43
N THR A 277 11.30 12.30 5.75
CA THR A 277 11.19 13.52 4.95
C THR A 277 11.88 13.40 3.59
N ILE A 278 11.49 14.24 2.64
CA ILE A 278 12.09 14.30 1.30
C ILE A 278 13.59 14.64 1.39
N GLU A 279 13.94 15.61 2.23
CA GLU A 279 15.33 16.07 2.40
C GLU A 279 16.22 14.95 2.97
N ALA A 280 15.69 14.16 3.90
CA ALA A 280 16.39 12.97 4.41
C ALA A 280 16.61 11.93 3.29
N GLY A 281 15.61 11.70 2.45
CA GLY A 281 15.68 10.79 1.31
C GLY A 281 16.75 11.23 0.30
N GLU A 282 16.73 12.49 -0.10
CA GLU A 282 17.73 13.07 -1.01
C GLU A 282 19.15 13.01 -0.44
N ARG A 283 19.30 13.35 0.84
CA ARG A 283 20.59 13.28 1.53
C ARG A 283 21.13 11.87 1.55
N MET A 284 20.30 10.88 1.94
CA MET A 284 20.73 9.49 2.04
C MET A 284 21.01 8.89 0.66
N THR A 285 20.22 9.23 -0.36
CA THR A 285 20.46 8.83 -1.75
C THR A 285 21.83 9.32 -2.21
N ARG A 286 22.15 10.61 -2.01
CA ARG A 286 23.48 11.13 -2.38
C ARG A 286 24.62 10.42 -1.65
N ILE A 287 24.46 10.12 -0.36
CA ILE A 287 25.48 9.42 0.43
C ILE A 287 25.70 8.00 -0.09
N LEU A 288 24.61 7.25 -0.34
CA LEU A 288 24.71 5.86 -0.82
C LEU A 288 25.32 5.79 -2.22
N LEU A 289 24.89 6.64 -3.15
CA LEU A 289 25.46 6.69 -4.50
C LEU A 289 26.91 7.16 -4.56
N ALA A 290 27.39 7.85 -3.52
CA ALA A 290 28.76 8.35 -3.40
C ALA A 290 29.68 7.43 -2.57
N LEU A 291 29.26 6.21 -2.27
CA LEU A 291 30.12 5.25 -1.55
C LEU A 291 31.37 4.95 -2.37
N ALA A 292 32.52 5.04 -1.71
CA ALA A 292 33.82 4.72 -2.30
C ALA A 292 34.44 3.50 -1.60
N PRO A 293 35.23 2.68 -2.31
CA PRO A 293 35.85 1.48 -1.76
C PRO A 293 36.87 1.81 -0.68
N PHE A 294 37.01 0.94 0.31
CA PHE A 294 38.10 0.98 1.29
C PHE A 294 39.39 0.36 0.71
N ASP A 295 39.26 -0.70 -0.08
CA ASP A 295 40.37 -1.26 -0.84
C ASP A 295 40.35 -0.64 -2.26
N PRO A 296 41.37 0.15 -2.66
CA PRO A 296 41.41 0.80 -3.96
C PRO A 296 41.50 -0.17 -5.15
N ARG A 297 41.72 -1.45 -4.90
CA ARG A 297 41.72 -2.52 -5.92
C ARG A 297 40.32 -3.07 -6.19
N CYS A 298 39.32 -2.70 -5.35
CA CYS A 298 37.92 -3.04 -5.55
C CYS A 298 37.21 -1.89 -6.28
N ILE A 299 36.18 -2.24 -7.04
CA ILE A 299 35.27 -1.29 -7.68
C ILE A 299 33.90 -1.45 -7.06
N LEU A 300 33.32 -0.34 -6.62
CA LEU A 300 31.93 -0.29 -6.16
C LEU A 300 31.03 0.24 -7.26
N HIS A 301 29.88 -0.40 -7.42
CA HIS A 301 28.77 0.13 -8.20
C HIS A 301 27.53 0.16 -7.32
N VAL A 302 26.98 1.37 -7.11
CA VAL A 302 25.72 1.56 -6.37
C VAL A 302 24.71 2.13 -7.33
N GLU A 303 23.57 1.46 -7.42
CA GLU A 303 22.43 1.92 -8.23
C GLU A 303 21.17 1.89 -7.39
N GLY A 304 20.17 2.68 -7.74
CA GLY A 304 18.90 2.77 -7.04
C GLY A 304 18.50 4.21 -6.70
N GLY A 305 17.54 4.35 -5.81
CA GLY A 305 17.00 5.64 -5.41
C GLY A 305 15.73 5.50 -4.58
N MET A 306 15.05 6.63 -4.38
CA MET A 306 13.74 6.65 -3.74
C MET A 306 12.69 6.08 -4.69
N ASN A 307 12.03 5.01 -4.27
CA ASN A 307 10.87 4.45 -4.97
C ASN A 307 9.61 5.22 -4.58
N ARG A 308 9.34 5.34 -3.28
CA ARG A 308 8.20 6.09 -2.74
C ARG A 308 8.71 7.30 -1.95
N PRO A 309 8.31 8.54 -2.30
CA PRO A 309 8.59 9.70 -1.46
C PRO A 309 7.84 9.58 -0.12
N PRO A 310 8.23 10.28 0.95
CA PRO A 310 7.48 10.29 2.21
C PRO A 310 6.09 10.91 2.03
N MET A 311 5.07 10.33 2.66
CA MET A 311 3.80 10.96 2.92
C MET A 311 3.93 11.75 4.23
N THR A 312 4.11 13.06 4.13
CA THR A 312 4.27 13.94 5.30
C THR A 312 2.93 14.49 5.75
N GLU A 313 2.65 14.45 7.05
CA GLU A 313 1.44 15.04 7.62
C GLU A 313 1.40 16.57 7.34
N THR A 314 0.37 17.02 6.65
CA THR A 314 0.15 18.42 6.30
C THR A 314 -1.16 18.94 6.91
N PRO A 315 -1.37 20.27 7.00
CA PRO A 315 -2.67 20.82 7.43
C PRO A 315 -3.85 20.31 6.60
N ALA A 316 -3.67 20.09 5.28
CA ALA A 316 -4.70 19.57 4.40
C ALA A 316 -5.05 18.09 4.72
N ILE A 317 -4.04 17.25 4.97
CA ILE A 317 -4.24 15.86 5.42
C ILE A 317 -4.93 15.82 6.78
N LEU A 318 -4.55 16.71 7.72
CA LEU A 318 -5.19 16.80 9.03
C LEU A 318 -6.63 17.28 8.94
N ALA A 319 -6.96 18.20 8.03
CA ALA A 319 -8.33 18.62 7.78
C ALA A 319 -9.17 17.46 7.24
N LEU A 320 -8.66 16.70 6.25
CA LEU A 320 -9.31 15.52 5.71
C LEU A 320 -9.50 14.43 6.79
N TYR A 321 -8.49 14.19 7.63
CA TYR A 321 -8.61 13.30 8.80
C TYR A 321 -9.69 13.77 9.77
N GLY A 322 -9.78 15.10 10.03
CA GLY A 322 -10.80 15.68 10.89
C GLY A 322 -12.22 15.41 10.37
N GLN A 323 -12.44 15.53 9.06
CA GLN A 323 -13.72 15.18 8.40
C GLN A 323 -14.00 13.67 8.54
N ALA A 324 -13.03 12.82 8.23
CA ALA A 324 -13.20 11.38 8.37
C ALA A 324 -13.53 10.96 9.81
N ARG A 325 -12.83 11.53 10.80
CA ARG A 325 -13.09 11.28 12.22
C ARG A 325 -14.49 11.73 12.65
N ALA A 326 -14.97 12.85 12.10
CA ALA A 326 -16.32 13.34 12.40
C ALA A 326 -17.42 12.42 11.84
N LEU A 327 -17.17 11.80 10.68
CA LEU A 327 -18.09 10.85 10.03
C LEU A 327 -17.99 9.43 10.61
N ALA A 328 -16.85 9.06 11.19
CA ALA A 328 -16.67 7.74 11.78
C ALA A 328 -17.64 7.49 12.93
N GLY A 329 -18.36 6.39 12.89
CA GLY A 329 -19.25 5.92 13.96
C GLY A 329 -18.53 5.33 15.18
N PHE A 330 -17.20 5.30 15.15
CA PHE A 330 -16.30 4.68 16.12
C PHE A 330 -15.12 5.60 16.44
N ASP A 331 -14.35 5.27 17.48
CA ASP A 331 -13.10 5.98 17.75
C ASP A 331 -12.06 5.66 16.68
N MET A 332 -11.54 6.70 16.04
CA MET A 332 -10.57 6.57 14.95
C MET A 332 -9.34 7.43 15.27
N PRO A 333 -8.35 6.89 15.99
CA PRO A 333 -7.11 7.60 16.22
C PRO A 333 -6.31 7.74 14.92
N LYS A 334 -5.32 8.63 14.92
CA LYS A 334 -4.34 8.75 13.81
C LYS A 334 -2.99 8.20 14.20
N GLN A 335 -2.22 7.76 13.21
CA GLN A 335 -0.85 7.30 13.39
C GLN A 335 0.05 7.57 12.20
N HIS A 336 1.35 7.50 12.43
CA HIS A 336 2.40 7.48 11.41
C HIS A 336 2.88 6.04 11.21
N ARG A 337 3.14 5.64 9.97
CA ARG A 337 3.60 4.29 9.60
C ARG A 337 4.99 4.28 8.99
N GLY A 338 5.77 3.22 9.27
CA GLY A 338 7.07 2.99 8.66
C GLY A 338 7.01 2.38 7.25
N GLY A 339 5.91 1.69 6.91
CA GLY A 339 5.68 1.13 5.59
C GLY A 339 5.13 2.17 4.61
N GLY A 340 5.51 2.07 3.33
CA GLY A 340 4.94 2.88 2.26
C GLY A 340 3.60 2.32 1.79
N SER A 341 2.91 3.09 0.94
CA SER A 341 1.72 2.69 0.17
C SER A 341 1.66 3.54 -1.11
N ASP A 342 0.68 3.29 -1.94
CA ASP A 342 0.40 4.14 -3.12
C ASP A 342 0.01 5.58 -2.74
N GLY A 343 -0.48 5.79 -1.51
CA GLY A 343 -0.73 7.13 -0.95
C GLY A 343 0.50 8.01 -0.83
N ASN A 344 1.70 7.44 -0.77
CA ASN A 344 2.94 8.20 -0.78
C ASN A 344 3.10 9.02 -2.06
N PHE A 345 2.71 8.48 -3.22
CA PHE A 345 2.83 9.16 -4.51
C PHE A 345 1.92 10.38 -4.58
N THR A 346 0.65 10.23 -4.19
CA THR A 346 -0.32 11.32 -4.26
C THR A 346 -0.05 12.42 -3.22
N ALA A 347 0.35 12.03 -2.00
CA ALA A 347 0.74 12.99 -0.96
C ALA A 347 1.97 13.82 -1.37
N ALA A 348 2.94 13.22 -2.09
CA ALA A 348 4.12 13.92 -2.60
C ALA A 348 3.77 14.99 -3.66
N LEU A 349 2.64 14.84 -4.35
CA LEU A 349 2.10 15.84 -5.26
C LEU A 349 1.31 16.95 -4.53
N SER A 350 1.36 16.97 -3.19
CA SER A 350 0.61 17.89 -2.34
C SER A 350 -0.93 17.72 -2.44
N ILE A 351 -1.39 16.55 -2.87
CA ILE A 351 -2.81 16.21 -2.88
C ILE A 351 -3.18 15.70 -1.47
N PRO A 352 -4.25 16.23 -0.83
CA PRO A 352 -4.69 15.73 0.46
C PRO A 352 -4.98 14.23 0.36
N THR A 353 -4.19 13.42 1.07
CA THR A 353 -4.27 11.96 1.01
C THR A 353 -4.50 11.40 2.41
N LEU A 354 -5.53 10.60 2.59
CA LEU A 354 -5.82 9.90 3.83
C LEU A 354 -5.72 8.40 3.61
N ASP A 355 -4.99 7.72 4.49
CA ASP A 355 -4.67 6.32 4.33
C ASP A 355 -5.09 5.49 5.57
N GLY A 356 -5.03 4.16 5.50
CA GLY A 356 -5.44 3.28 6.59
C GLY A 356 -6.96 3.23 6.79
N LEU A 357 -7.73 3.39 5.72
CA LEU A 357 -9.19 3.37 5.76
C LEU A 357 -9.78 1.96 5.70
N GLY A 358 -8.97 0.95 5.41
CA GLY A 358 -9.38 -0.45 5.33
C GLY A 358 -9.72 -1.07 6.69
N CYS A 359 -9.90 -2.38 6.69
CA CYS A 359 -10.30 -3.13 7.87
C CYS A 359 -9.14 -3.28 8.86
N PRO A 360 -9.36 -3.14 10.18
CA PRO A 360 -8.36 -3.47 11.19
C PRO A 360 -8.10 -4.97 11.23
N GLY A 361 -6.89 -5.33 11.60
CA GLY A 361 -6.40 -6.72 11.67
C GLY A 361 -4.93 -6.76 12.02
N ALA A 362 -4.26 -7.82 11.63
CA ALA A 362 -2.82 -7.98 11.80
C ALA A 362 -2.24 -9.05 10.87
N GLY A 363 -0.92 -9.14 10.84
CA GLY A 363 -0.19 -10.21 10.18
C GLY A 363 0.01 -10.02 8.68
N ALA A 364 0.06 -8.78 8.17
CA ALA A 364 0.51 -8.54 6.80
C ALA A 364 1.80 -9.32 6.52
N HIS A 365 1.86 -10.03 5.39
CA HIS A 365 2.99 -10.87 4.97
C HIS A 365 3.34 -12.01 5.94
N ALA A 366 2.45 -12.40 6.86
CA ALA A 366 2.68 -13.46 7.84
C ALA A 366 1.55 -14.51 7.84
N SER A 367 1.87 -15.77 8.14
CA SER A 367 0.92 -16.89 8.09
C SER A 367 -0.29 -16.78 9.03
N HIS A 368 -0.28 -15.82 9.94
CA HIS A 368 -1.41 -15.52 10.83
C HIS A 368 -2.22 -14.30 10.39
N GLU A 369 -2.09 -13.89 9.13
CA GLU A 369 -2.81 -12.77 8.54
C GLU A 369 -4.33 -12.91 8.75
N HIS A 370 -4.96 -11.83 9.25
CA HIS A 370 -6.39 -11.79 9.53
C HIS A 370 -6.92 -10.36 9.63
N ILE A 371 -8.22 -10.23 9.47
CA ILE A 371 -8.98 -9.02 9.78
C ILE A 371 -9.93 -9.26 10.96
N LEU A 372 -10.33 -8.18 11.62
CA LEU A 372 -11.45 -8.15 12.55
C LEU A 372 -12.74 -7.93 11.75
N TRP A 373 -13.34 -9.01 11.30
CA TRP A 373 -14.38 -8.96 10.28
C TRP A 373 -15.65 -8.20 10.68
N ARG A 374 -15.93 -8.09 11.99
CA ARG A 374 -17.06 -7.29 12.49
C ARG A 374 -16.92 -5.80 12.20
N GLU A 375 -15.71 -5.35 11.92
CA GLU A 375 -15.38 -3.97 11.51
C GLU A 375 -15.67 -3.68 10.04
N LEU A 376 -16.05 -4.66 9.22
CA LEU A 376 -16.33 -4.46 7.80
C LEU A 376 -17.47 -3.45 7.58
N ALA A 377 -18.63 -3.62 8.24
CA ALA A 377 -19.75 -2.71 8.07
C ALA A 377 -19.47 -1.29 8.62
N PRO A 378 -18.87 -1.08 9.81
CA PRO A 378 -18.44 0.24 10.25
C PRO A 378 -17.49 0.94 9.27
N ARG A 379 -16.51 0.20 8.71
CA ARG A 379 -15.57 0.74 7.73
C ARG A 379 -16.23 1.06 6.38
N ALA A 380 -17.11 0.18 5.90
CA ALA A 380 -17.91 0.44 4.71
C ALA A 380 -18.76 1.70 4.86
N ALA A 381 -19.39 1.90 6.02
CA ALA A 381 -20.17 3.10 6.32
C ALA A 381 -19.32 4.37 6.32
N LEU A 382 -18.12 4.32 6.90
CA LEU A 382 -17.18 5.44 6.88
C LEU A 382 -16.77 5.80 5.44
N ILE A 383 -16.37 4.79 4.65
CA ILE A 383 -15.95 5.00 3.25
C ILE A 383 -17.11 5.59 2.43
N ALA A 384 -18.32 5.04 2.55
CA ALA A 384 -19.50 5.57 1.84
C ALA A 384 -19.79 7.02 2.25
N SER A 385 -19.78 7.33 3.57
CA SER A 385 -19.98 8.70 4.06
C SER A 385 -18.94 9.67 3.51
N LEU A 386 -17.68 9.29 3.44
CA LEU A 386 -16.61 10.11 2.86
C LEU A 386 -16.86 10.35 1.36
N LEU A 387 -17.20 9.31 0.60
CA LEU A 387 -17.47 9.43 -0.83
C LEU A 387 -18.73 10.23 -1.15
N GLU A 388 -19.70 10.29 -0.24
CA GLU A 388 -20.93 11.07 -0.41
C GLU A 388 -20.75 12.56 -0.08
N THR A 389 -19.84 12.90 0.86
CA THR A 389 -19.83 14.23 1.50
C THR A 389 -18.58 15.06 1.22
N LEU A 390 -17.48 14.46 0.72
CA LEU A 390 -16.28 15.18 0.30
C LEU A 390 -16.47 15.73 -1.12
#